data_d65ba518902d3c6af138353ba52b9cf2
#
_entry.id   d65ba518902d3c6af138353ba52b9cf2
#
_cell.length_a   1.000
_cell.length_b   1.000
_cell.length_c   1.000
_cell.angle_alpha   90.00
_cell.angle_beta   90.00
_cell.angle_gamma   90.00
#
_symmetry.space_group_name_H-M   'P 1'
#
loop_
_entity.id
_entity.type
_entity.pdbx_description
1 polymer ?
#
loop_
_entity_poly.entity_id
_entity_poly.type
_entity_poly.pdbx_seq_one_letter_code
_entity_poly.pdbx_strand_id
1 'polypeptide(L)'
;MRLFKEKLAWAAPLAVIAIIALFSVNLFAQGNPQVRNLPVALIVNDEGANVDAVSSAVQQMSKGIDGEEPMLAFTIERESDIEDLFHDKKYYAALVIPEGYNDAVQHALENNSPAALQVYINQGYNITGANAAKAALNGLIGQLSNKYSEEFKAQLGDQKIDTDQAAVLVNPIVSQEK
;
A
#
# COMPACT_ATOMS: atom_id res chain seq x y z
N MET A 1 -3.40 -26.60 -56.93
CA MET A 1 -4.33 -26.78 -55.78
C MET A 1 -3.65 -27.04 -54.41
N ARG A 2 -2.34 -27.19 -54.27
CA ARG A 2 -1.65 -27.43 -52.98
C ARG A 2 -1.43 -26.14 -52.16
N LEU A 3 -1.18 -25.00 -52.79
CA LEU A 3 -0.89 -23.73 -52.11
C LEU A 3 -2.05 -23.12 -51.33
N PHE A 4 -3.30 -23.46 -51.68
CA PHE A 4 -4.48 -22.98 -50.93
C PHE A 4 -4.74 -23.76 -49.66
N LYS A 5 -4.33 -25.05 -49.60
CA LYS A 5 -4.50 -25.90 -48.42
C LYS A 5 -3.52 -25.49 -47.28
N GLU A 6 -2.33 -25.05 -47.62
CA GLU A 6 -1.34 -24.62 -46.62
C GLU A 6 -1.72 -23.26 -45.99
N LYS A 7 -2.30 -22.33 -46.76
CA LYS A 7 -2.79 -21.06 -46.22
C LYS A 7 -4.00 -21.23 -45.30
N LEU A 8 -4.87 -22.19 -45.58
CA LEU A 8 -6.03 -22.50 -44.76
C LEU A 8 -5.64 -23.19 -43.44
N ALA A 9 -4.54 -23.97 -43.45
CA ALA A 9 -4.03 -24.62 -42.24
C ALA A 9 -3.55 -23.64 -41.16
N TRP A 10 -3.11 -22.43 -41.55
CA TRP A 10 -2.69 -21.39 -40.65
C TRP A 10 -3.84 -20.45 -40.22
N ALA A 11 -4.97 -20.51 -40.89
CA ALA A 11 -6.11 -19.64 -40.58
C ALA A 11 -6.75 -20.00 -39.23
N ALA A 12 -6.80 -21.26 -38.86
CA ALA A 12 -7.37 -21.72 -37.60
C ALA A 12 -6.54 -21.27 -36.39
N PRO A 13 -5.21 -21.48 -36.30
CA PRO A 13 -4.42 -20.99 -35.18
C PRO A 13 -4.38 -19.47 -35.11
N LEU A 14 -4.38 -18.76 -36.26
CA LEU A 14 -4.45 -17.28 -36.25
C LEU A 14 -5.80 -16.77 -35.76
N ALA A 15 -6.91 -17.44 -36.08
CA ALA A 15 -8.23 -17.09 -35.54
C ALA A 15 -8.31 -17.31 -34.04
N VAL A 16 -7.73 -18.38 -33.51
CA VAL A 16 -7.67 -18.65 -32.07
C VAL A 16 -6.82 -17.57 -31.35
N ILE A 17 -5.67 -17.22 -31.91
CA ILE A 17 -4.83 -16.16 -31.36
C ILE A 17 -5.56 -14.81 -31.38
N ALA A 18 -6.28 -14.48 -32.45
CA ALA A 18 -7.07 -13.26 -32.55
C ALA A 18 -8.22 -13.22 -31.53
N ILE A 19 -8.89 -14.36 -31.32
CA ILE A 19 -9.95 -14.48 -30.31
C ILE A 19 -9.35 -14.31 -28.90
N ILE A 20 -8.23 -14.98 -28.59
CA ILE A 20 -7.56 -14.84 -27.31
C ILE A 20 -7.11 -13.39 -27.11
N ALA A 21 -6.56 -12.72 -28.12
CA ALA A 21 -6.16 -11.31 -28.04
C ALA A 21 -7.35 -10.40 -27.81
N LEU A 22 -8.49 -10.61 -28.47
CA LEU A 22 -9.73 -9.86 -28.27
C LEU A 22 -10.29 -10.04 -26.84
N PHE A 23 -10.28 -11.26 -26.32
CA PHE A 23 -10.68 -11.53 -24.93
C PHE A 23 -9.70 -10.93 -23.94
N SER A 24 -8.40 -11.00 -24.21
CA SER A 24 -7.38 -10.39 -23.36
C SER A 24 -7.52 -8.87 -23.32
N VAL A 25 -7.72 -8.20 -24.46
CA VAL A 25 -7.98 -6.76 -24.52
C VAL A 25 -9.24 -6.38 -23.75
N ASN A 26 -10.29 -7.21 -23.84
CA ASN A 26 -11.55 -6.97 -23.10
C ASN A 26 -11.37 -7.20 -21.58
N LEU A 27 -10.54 -8.17 -21.17
CA LEU A 27 -10.20 -8.40 -19.77
C LEU A 27 -9.28 -7.31 -19.22
N PHE A 28 -8.38 -6.75 -20.04
CA PHE A 28 -7.52 -5.64 -19.65
C PHE A 28 -8.21 -4.27 -19.80
N ALA A 29 -9.18 -4.12 -20.75
CA ALA A 29 -9.96 -2.90 -20.94
C ALA A 29 -11.17 -2.78 -20.01
N GLN A 30 -11.71 -3.89 -19.49
CA GLN A 30 -12.52 -3.89 -18.29
C GLN A 30 -11.55 -3.74 -17.11
N GLY A 31 -10.82 -2.63 -17.10
CA GLY A 31 -9.86 -2.30 -16.07
C GLY A 31 -10.42 -2.77 -14.74
N ASN A 32 -9.61 -3.43 -13.91
CA ASN A 32 -9.97 -3.72 -12.52
C ASN A 32 -10.90 -2.62 -12.07
N PRO A 33 -12.14 -2.91 -11.64
CA PRO A 33 -12.95 -1.85 -11.07
C PRO A 33 -12.02 -1.21 -10.06
N GLN A 34 -11.57 0.01 -10.37
CA GLN A 34 -10.66 0.71 -9.47
C GLN A 34 -11.50 0.89 -8.24
N VAL A 35 -11.28 0.00 -7.28
CA VAL A 35 -11.96 0.04 -6.02
C VAL A 35 -11.50 1.34 -5.41
N ARG A 36 -12.36 2.34 -5.45
CA ARG A 36 -12.07 3.69 -4.97
C ARG A 36 -12.88 3.92 -3.70
N ASN A 37 -12.42 4.88 -2.92
CA ASN A 37 -13.12 5.35 -1.73
C ASN A 37 -13.31 4.24 -0.67
N LEU A 38 -12.31 3.34 -0.56
CA LEU A 38 -12.35 2.27 0.43
C LEU A 38 -12.25 2.85 1.84
N PRO A 39 -13.24 2.65 2.71
CA PRO A 39 -13.17 3.09 4.10
C PRO A 39 -12.02 2.40 4.84
N VAL A 40 -11.14 3.20 5.43
CA VAL A 40 -10.02 2.77 6.26
C VAL A 40 -10.03 3.57 7.56
N ALA A 41 -9.92 2.90 8.71
CA ALA A 41 -9.76 3.57 9.98
C ALA A 41 -8.30 4.02 10.15
N LEU A 42 -8.09 5.24 10.67
CA LEU A 42 -6.80 5.72 11.14
C LEU A 42 -6.88 5.85 12.66
N ILE A 43 -6.04 5.12 13.38
CA ILE A 43 -5.94 5.17 14.83
C ILE A 43 -4.57 5.73 15.18
N VAL A 44 -4.55 6.78 15.98
CA VAL A 44 -3.32 7.50 16.34
C VAL A 44 -3.15 7.40 17.85
N ASN A 45 -2.15 6.63 18.28
CA ASN A 45 -1.86 6.38 19.70
C ASN A 45 -0.52 7.03 20.13
N ASP A 46 0.01 7.94 19.31
CA ASP A 46 1.25 8.63 19.61
C ASP A 46 1.21 10.08 19.08
N GLU A 47 2.16 10.90 19.49
CA GLU A 47 2.28 12.31 19.12
C GLU A 47 3.70 12.62 18.64
N GLY A 48 3.84 13.67 17.84
CA GLY A 48 5.15 14.19 17.41
C GLY A 48 5.28 14.33 15.90
N ALA A 49 6.41 14.89 15.48
CA ALA A 49 6.64 15.29 14.09
C ALA A 49 6.54 14.11 13.10
N ASN A 50 6.97 12.91 13.51
CA ASN A 50 6.88 11.72 12.68
C ASN A 50 5.44 11.20 12.55
N VAL A 51 4.62 11.35 13.59
CA VAL A 51 3.18 11.07 13.57
C VAL A 51 2.45 12.05 12.66
N ASP A 52 2.80 13.34 12.75
CA ASP A 52 2.26 14.39 11.86
C ASP A 52 2.61 14.13 10.39
N ALA A 53 3.81 13.59 10.12
CA ALA A 53 4.22 13.24 8.78
C ALA A 53 3.35 12.09 8.18
N VAL A 54 3.05 11.05 8.98
CA VAL A 54 2.13 9.98 8.59
C VAL A 54 0.74 10.53 8.36
N SER A 55 0.23 11.34 9.28
CA SER A 55 -1.10 11.95 9.20
C SER A 55 -1.24 12.84 7.96
N SER A 56 -0.19 13.61 7.62
CA SER A 56 -0.15 14.44 6.42
C SER A 56 -0.15 13.59 5.13
N ALA A 57 0.59 12.49 5.11
CA ALA A 57 0.62 11.58 3.97
C ALA A 57 -0.75 10.90 3.75
N VAL A 58 -1.41 10.49 4.84
CA VAL A 58 -2.78 9.97 4.82
C VAL A 58 -3.77 11.01 4.27
N GLN A 59 -3.67 12.27 4.72
CA GLN A 59 -4.53 13.34 4.21
C GLN A 59 -4.31 13.62 2.72
N GLN A 60 -3.08 13.57 2.25
CA GLN A 60 -2.78 13.73 0.82
C GLN A 60 -3.39 12.59 0.00
N MET A 61 -3.27 11.35 0.48
CA MET A 61 -3.86 10.18 -0.17
C MET A 61 -5.40 10.25 -0.21
N SER A 62 -6.02 10.85 0.81
CA SER A 62 -7.48 11.02 0.90
C SER A 62 -8.04 12.12 -0.02
N LYS A 63 -7.19 12.99 -0.58
CA LYS A 63 -7.67 14.08 -1.46
C LYS A 63 -7.86 13.65 -2.92
N GLY A 64 -7.36 12.47 -3.30
CA GLY A 64 -7.31 12.05 -4.71
C GLY A 64 -6.32 12.87 -5.53
N ILE A 65 -6.15 12.50 -6.78
CA ILE A 65 -5.28 13.17 -7.75
C ILE A 65 -6.14 13.62 -8.92
N ASP A 66 -5.95 14.85 -9.39
CA ASP A 66 -6.59 15.41 -10.59
C ASP A 66 -8.13 15.36 -10.61
N GLY A 67 -8.77 15.45 -9.43
CA GLY A 67 -10.24 15.43 -9.31
C GLY A 67 -10.85 14.02 -9.34
N GLU A 68 -10.03 13.00 -9.34
CA GLU A 68 -10.48 11.61 -9.17
C GLU A 68 -10.71 11.29 -7.69
N GLU A 69 -11.68 10.40 -7.42
CA GLU A 69 -11.90 9.90 -6.07
C GLU A 69 -10.65 9.16 -5.54
N PRO A 70 -10.30 9.35 -4.27
CA PRO A 70 -9.15 8.67 -3.66
C PRO A 70 -9.37 7.14 -3.63
N MET A 71 -8.29 6.39 -3.64
CA MET A 71 -8.37 4.93 -3.48
C MET A 71 -8.83 4.57 -2.06
N LEU A 72 -8.34 5.28 -1.05
CA LEU A 72 -8.66 5.08 0.35
C LEU A 72 -9.35 6.32 0.93
N ALA A 73 -10.44 6.10 1.67
CA ALA A 73 -11.13 7.12 2.46
C ALA A 73 -10.81 6.88 3.94
N PHE A 74 -9.93 7.72 4.51
CA PHE A 74 -9.54 7.58 5.91
C PHE A 74 -10.52 8.31 6.83
N THR A 75 -10.86 7.62 7.93
CA THR A 75 -11.60 8.20 9.05
C THR A 75 -10.74 8.04 10.30
N ILE A 76 -10.53 9.15 11.03
CA ILE A 76 -9.81 9.10 12.31
C ILE A 76 -10.75 8.51 13.35
N GLU A 77 -10.35 7.38 13.93
CA GLU A 77 -11.05 6.74 15.03
C GLU A 77 -10.21 6.91 16.32
N ARG A 78 -10.91 7.08 17.42
CA ARG A 78 -10.29 7.01 18.74
C ARG A 78 -10.12 5.55 19.09
N GLU A 79 -9.14 5.28 19.96
CA GLU A 79 -8.85 3.94 20.44
C GLU A 79 -10.16 3.19 20.75
N SER A 80 -10.48 2.28 19.86
CA SER A 80 -11.57 1.35 20.00
C SER A 80 -11.01 -0.02 19.66
N ASP A 81 -11.61 -1.05 20.19
CA ASP A 81 -11.26 -2.40 19.81
C ASP A 81 -11.38 -2.53 18.29
N ILE A 82 -10.29 -2.91 17.63
CA ILE A 82 -10.25 -3.07 16.18
C ILE A 82 -11.26 -4.14 15.73
N GLU A 83 -11.51 -5.15 16.58
CA GLU A 83 -12.51 -6.17 16.32
C GLU A 83 -13.91 -5.54 16.25
N ASP A 84 -14.24 -4.60 17.15
CA ASP A 84 -15.50 -3.87 17.11
C ASP A 84 -15.65 -3.01 15.85
N LEU A 85 -14.58 -2.32 15.44
CA LEU A 85 -14.57 -1.54 14.19
C LEU A 85 -14.85 -2.41 12.95
N PHE A 86 -14.32 -3.63 12.95
CA PHE A 86 -14.50 -4.57 11.84
C PHE A 86 -15.82 -5.33 11.92
N HIS A 87 -16.35 -5.54 13.14
CA HIS A 87 -17.61 -6.24 13.34
C HIS A 87 -18.77 -5.56 12.62
N ASP A 88 -18.83 -4.23 12.66
CA ASP A 88 -19.84 -3.43 11.98
C ASP A 88 -19.62 -3.38 10.46
N LYS A 89 -18.60 -4.08 9.94
CA LYS A 89 -18.21 -4.14 8.51
C LYS A 89 -18.05 -2.77 7.86
N LYS A 90 -17.67 -1.79 8.66
CA LYS A 90 -17.54 -0.40 8.21
C LYS A 90 -16.23 -0.14 7.48
N TYR A 91 -15.13 -0.81 7.89
CA TYR A 91 -13.79 -0.60 7.36
C TYR A 91 -13.23 -1.85 6.70
N TYR A 92 -12.49 -1.64 5.59
CA TYR A 92 -11.72 -2.70 4.91
C TYR A 92 -10.38 -2.96 5.58
N ALA A 93 -9.84 -1.92 6.21
CA ALA A 93 -8.57 -1.98 6.92
C ALA A 93 -8.53 -0.94 8.03
N ALA A 94 -7.57 -1.08 8.94
CA ALA A 94 -7.18 -0.04 9.88
C ALA A 94 -5.66 0.16 9.82
N LEU A 95 -5.24 1.43 9.80
CA LEU A 95 -3.86 1.85 9.97
C LEU A 95 -3.71 2.40 11.38
N VAL A 96 -2.83 1.79 12.16
CA VAL A 96 -2.57 2.20 13.54
C VAL A 96 -1.15 2.74 13.65
N ILE A 97 -1.02 3.95 14.17
CA ILE A 97 0.24 4.52 14.63
C ILE A 97 0.36 4.15 16.12
N PRO A 98 1.23 3.19 16.47
CA PRO A 98 1.32 2.73 17.86
C PRO A 98 2.00 3.76 18.76
N GLU A 99 1.80 3.63 20.06
CA GLU A 99 2.56 4.36 21.06
C GLU A 99 4.07 4.13 20.89
N GLY A 100 4.87 5.18 21.05
CA GLY A 100 6.32 5.16 20.87
C GLY A 100 6.80 5.16 19.41
N TYR A 101 5.90 5.31 18.42
CA TYR A 101 6.27 5.36 17.01
C TYR A 101 7.23 6.53 16.70
N ASN A 102 6.93 7.72 17.24
CA ASN A 102 7.76 8.91 17.03
C ASN A 102 9.21 8.67 17.49
N ASP A 103 9.39 8.09 18.66
CA ASP A 103 10.69 7.77 19.23
C ASP A 103 11.37 6.63 18.45
N ALA A 104 10.61 5.64 18.03
CA ALA A 104 11.13 4.54 17.20
C ALA A 104 11.72 5.05 15.88
N VAL A 105 11.08 6.04 15.24
CA VAL A 105 11.61 6.66 14.01
C VAL A 105 12.88 7.46 14.31
N GLN A 106 12.87 8.26 15.38
CA GLN A 106 14.02 9.11 15.74
C GLN A 106 15.28 8.30 16.05
N HIS A 107 15.13 7.17 16.71
CA HIS A 107 16.24 6.32 17.16
C HIS A 107 16.42 5.05 16.29
N ALA A 108 15.80 4.99 15.12
CA ALA A 108 15.82 3.79 14.26
C ALA A 108 17.24 3.33 13.91
N LEU A 109 18.13 4.27 13.56
CA LEU A 109 19.52 3.99 13.22
C LEU A 109 20.37 3.62 14.45
N GLU A 110 20.08 4.22 15.62
CA GLU A 110 20.79 3.94 16.85
C GLU A 110 20.41 2.56 17.40
N ASN A 111 19.15 2.21 17.32
CA ASN A 111 18.60 0.95 17.81
C ASN A 111 18.72 -0.19 16.79
N ASN A 112 19.20 0.08 15.57
CA ASN A 112 19.25 -0.88 14.47
C ASN A 112 17.90 -1.56 14.23
N SER A 113 16.80 -0.80 14.37
CA SER A 113 15.44 -1.32 14.27
C SER A 113 14.53 -0.35 13.53
N PRO A 114 13.82 -0.80 12.48
CA PRO A 114 12.86 0.03 11.78
C PRO A 114 11.65 0.34 12.68
N ALA A 115 11.06 1.51 12.51
CA ALA A 115 9.77 1.83 13.12
C ALA A 115 8.63 1.08 12.41
N ALA A 116 7.62 0.63 13.16
CA ALA A 116 6.53 -0.16 12.61
C ALA A 116 5.19 0.59 12.68
N LEU A 117 4.49 0.65 11.55
CA LEU A 117 3.07 0.97 11.47
C LEU A 117 2.27 -0.33 11.45
N GLN A 118 1.21 -0.43 12.25
CA GLN A 118 0.39 -1.63 12.29
C GLN A 118 -0.74 -1.54 11.27
N VAL A 119 -0.94 -2.60 10.51
CA VAL A 119 -1.97 -2.69 9.48
C VAL A 119 -2.87 -3.87 9.77
N TYR A 120 -4.13 -3.60 10.01
CA TYR A 120 -5.17 -4.60 10.23
C TYR A 120 -6.05 -4.70 8.99
N ILE A 121 -6.35 -5.91 8.54
CA ILE A 121 -7.11 -6.15 7.31
C ILE A 121 -8.39 -6.92 7.59
N ASN A 122 -9.54 -6.34 7.24
CA ASN A 122 -10.84 -6.98 7.38
C ASN A 122 -11.16 -7.89 6.17
N GLN A 123 -10.64 -9.11 6.18
CA GLN A 123 -10.91 -10.08 5.12
C GLN A 123 -12.36 -10.60 5.12
N GLY A 124 -13.06 -10.49 6.26
CA GLY A 124 -14.44 -10.97 6.44
C GLY A 124 -15.49 -10.13 5.70
N TYR A 125 -15.17 -8.91 5.30
CA TYR A 125 -16.12 -8.01 4.64
C TYR A 125 -16.17 -8.25 3.12
N ASN A 126 -15.06 -8.02 2.43
CA ASN A 126 -14.89 -8.27 1.01
C ASN A 126 -13.41 -8.42 0.70
N ILE A 127 -13.01 -9.60 0.27
CA ILE A 127 -11.61 -9.94 0.06
C ILE A 127 -10.93 -9.07 -1.01
N THR A 128 -11.64 -8.67 -2.06
CA THR A 128 -11.10 -7.84 -3.13
C THR A 128 -10.82 -6.43 -2.62
N GLY A 129 -11.76 -5.81 -1.90
CA GLY A 129 -11.59 -4.50 -1.29
C GLY A 129 -10.52 -4.51 -0.20
N ALA A 130 -10.50 -5.55 0.63
CA ALA A 130 -9.49 -5.74 1.67
C ALA A 130 -8.07 -5.84 1.09
N ASN A 131 -7.88 -6.62 0.02
CA ASN A 131 -6.59 -6.74 -0.67
C ASN A 131 -6.18 -5.43 -1.36
N ALA A 132 -7.12 -4.69 -1.94
CA ALA A 132 -6.86 -3.38 -2.51
C ALA A 132 -6.45 -2.36 -1.44
N ALA A 133 -7.14 -2.33 -0.29
CA ALA A 133 -6.79 -1.48 0.85
C ALA A 133 -5.39 -1.82 1.38
N LYS A 134 -5.08 -3.12 1.56
CA LYS A 134 -3.75 -3.59 1.96
C LYS A 134 -2.65 -3.12 1.00
N ALA A 135 -2.85 -3.29 -0.30
CA ALA A 135 -1.88 -2.88 -1.30
C ALA A 135 -1.63 -1.37 -1.27
N ALA A 136 -2.69 -0.57 -1.12
CA ALA A 136 -2.58 0.88 -1.03
C ALA A 136 -1.89 1.34 0.27
N LEU A 137 -2.20 0.71 1.42
CA LEU A 137 -1.53 1.00 2.69
C LEU A 137 -0.04 0.65 2.64
N ASN A 138 0.31 -0.51 2.08
CA ASN A 138 1.72 -0.88 1.89
C ASN A 138 2.45 0.08 0.95
N GLY A 139 1.77 0.59 -0.08
CA GLY A 139 2.30 1.64 -0.95
C GLY A 139 2.57 2.94 -0.20
N LEU A 140 1.65 3.39 0.67
CA LEU A 140 1.83 4.55 1.53
C LEU A 140 3.04 4.38 2.48
N ILE A 141 3.11 3.22 3.16
CA ILE A 141 4.22 2.92 4.08
C ILE A 141 5.55 2.88 3.34
N GLY A 142 5.58 2.31 2.13
CA GLY A 142 6.78 2.31 1.28
C GLY A 142 7.22 3.72 0.88
N GLN A 143 6.29 4.62 0.56
CA GLN A 143 6.61 6.02 0.26
C GLN A 143 7.17 6.76 1.48
N LEU A 144 6.57 6.56 2.66
CA LEU A 144 7.10 7.11 3.92
C LEU A 144 8.49 6.56 4.21
N SER A 145 8.69 5.24 4.07
CA SER A 145 9.98 4.59 4.28
C SER A 145 11.07 5.15 3.36
N ASN A 146 10.76 5.34 2.07
CA ASN A 146 11.69 5.95 1.12
C ASN A 146 12.05 7.39 1.50
N LYS A 147 11.08 8.19 1.93
CA LYS A 147 11.33 9.56 2.39
C LYS A 147 12.30 9.58 3.58
N TYR A 148 12.04 8.78 4.60
CA TYR A 148 12.92 8.70 5.77
C TYR A 148 14.29 8.11 5.43
N SER A 149 14.37 7.14 4.50
CA SER A 149 15.63 6.64 3.98
C SER A 149 16.50 7.77 3.41
N GLU A 150 15.92 8.66 2.60
CA GLU A 150 16.65 9.80 2.03
C GLU A 150 17.04 10.84 3.13
N GLU A 151 16.17 11.10 4.09
CA GLU A 151 16.49 11.98 5.23
C GLU A 151 17.63 11.41 6.08
N PHE A 152 17.62 10.12 6.38
CA PHE A 152 18.68 9.46 7.14
C PHE A 152 20.02 9.44 6.36
N LYS A 153 19.99 9.18 5.06
CA LYS A 153 21.19 9.28 4.21
C LYS A 153 21.79 10.68 4.24
N ALA A 154 20.93 11.71 4.16
CA ALA A 154 21.38 13.11 4.22
C ALA A 154 22.01 13.46 5.58
N GLN A 155 21.49 12.91 6.68
CA GLN A 155 22.05 13.12 8.04
C GLN A 155 23.38 12.39 8.23
N LEU A 156 23.52 11.17 7.70
CA LEU A 156 24.73 10.36 7.83
C LEU A 156 25.89 10.93 7.02
N GLY A 157 25.64 11.54 5.85
CA GLY A 157 26.67 12.03 4.95
C GLY A 157 27.68 10.93 4.59
N ASP A 158 28.98 11.18 4.83
CA ASP A 158 30.08 10.24 4.55
C ASP A 158 30.41 9.31 5.74
N GLN A 159 29.57 9.23 6.75
CA GLN A 159 29.80 8.34 7.91
C GLN A 159 29.75 6.89 7.48
N LYS A 160 30.64 6.09 8.06
CA LYS A 160 30.60 4.65 7.88
C LYS A 160 29.48 4.07 8.72
N ILE A 161 28.58 3.34 8.06
CA ILE A 161 27.50 2.61 8.68
C ILE A 161 27.86 1.11 8.74
N ASP A 162 27.36 0.43 9.75
CA ASP A 162 27.45 -1.03 9.81
C ASP A 162 26.34 -1.71 9.00
N THR A 163 26.37 -3.04 8.94
CA THR A 163 25.41 -3.82 8.16
C THR A 163 23.98 -3.68 8.69
N ASP A 164 23.80 -3.57 10.00
CA ASP A 164 22.49 -3.51 10.64
C ASP A 164 21.87 -2.12 10.43
N GLN A 165 22.66 -1.06 10.54
CA GLN A 165 22.27 0.30 10.17
C GLN A 165 21.91 0.41 8.68
N ALA A 166 22.66 -0.28 7.82
CA ALA A 166 22.36 -0.30 6.39
C ALA A 166 20.98 -0.93 6.09
N ALA A 167 20.61 -1.98 6.83
CA ALA A 167 19.29 -2.60 6.69
C ALA A 167 18.14 -1.64 7.08
N VAL A 168 18.30 -0.93 8.20
CA VAL A 168 17.33 0.11 8.65
C VAL A 168 17.30 1.26 7.65
N LEU A 169 18.44 1.67 7.11
CA LEU A 169 18.52 2.74 6.14
C LEU A 169 17.73 2.44 4.85
N VAL A 170 17.65 1.17 4.46
CA VAL A 170 16.85 0.77 3.28
C VAL A 170 15.37 0.76 3.58
N ASN A 171 14.96 0.33 4.78
CA ASN A 171 13.57 0.23 5.19
C ASN A 171 13.37 0.77 6.62
N PRO A 172 13.47 2.10 6.84
CA PRO A 172 13.34 2.67 8.17
C PRO A 172 11.92 2.57 8.75
N ILE A 173 10.92 2.43 7.90
CA ILE A 173 9.53 2.21 8.30
C ILE A 173 9.00 0.94 7.63
N VAL A 174 8.37 0.08 8.41
CA VAL A 174 7.81 -1.18 7.94
C VAL A 174 6.33 -1.31 8.32
N SER A 175 5.59 -2.11 7.57
CA SER A 175 4.23 -2.52 7.94
C SER A 175 4.29 -3.77 8.81
N GLN A 176 3.58 -3.77 9.93
CA GLN A 176 3.32 -4.94 10.76
C GLN A 176 1.87 -5.35 10.56
N GLU A 177 1.64 -6.42 9.83
CA GLU A 177 0.30 -6.98 9.62
C GLU A 177 -0.15 -7.75 10.87
N LYS A 178 -1.39 -7.53 11.27
CA LYS A 178 -2.05 -8.13 12.43
C LYS A 178 -3.33 -8.85 12.00
#